data_6b84dfd177c2051dec3cf89247c47070
#
_entry.id   6b84dfd177c2051dec3cf89247c47070
#
_cell.length_a   1.000
_cell.length_b   1.000
_cell.length_c   1.000
_cell.angle_alpha   90.00
_cell.angle_beta   90.00
_cell.angle_gamma   90.00
#
_symmetry.space_group_name_H-M   'P 1'
#
loop_
_entity.id
_entity.type
_entity.pdbx_description
1 polymer ?
#
loop_
_entity_poly.entity_id
_entity_poly.type
_entity_poly.pdbx_seq_one_letter_code
_entity_poly.pdbx_strand_id
1 'polypeptide(L)'
;MLYVDLQDRRELAKLQDPMLFFAHNRERVICLDEVQLVPELFSYLRSEIDADRRPGRFVLLGSASRDLLQHTSESLAGRIGLLDLTPFLLSEVCGREDFRLFDYWFRGGYPDSFLANDDEASSLWRENFLRTYLERDIPQLGFQIASPTMMRLLTMLAHDHGGMFNASKIANAMDLSAPTIRHYVDIMEQTYIVRFLQPHFRNIKKRLTKTPRLYIRDSGLLHQVLGLYTFNDVLGHPVLGESWEGLVIENVCSTAKGATFSFYRSASGDEEMDLLLEYPDRLIAIECKSSSAPQVTPGFWKAIDTLRPDHTYVVAPVGSRYALRDDVEVINLPDLLTVIG
;
A
#
# COMPACT_ATOMS: atom_id res chain seq x y z
N MET A 1 18.25 22.62 2.99
CA MET A 1 18.45 21.17 3.15
C MET A 1 19.77 20.79 2.48
N LEU A 2 20.54 19.90 3.08
CA LEU A 2 21.74 19.32 2.51
C LEU A 2 21.43 17.86 2.17
N TYR A 3 21.53 17.49 0.90
CA TYR A 3 21.28 16.14 0.41
C TYR A 3 22.60 15.42 0.18
N VAL A 4 22.71 14.17 0.62
CA VAL A 4 23.89 13.31 0.52
C VAL A 4 23.42 11.93 0.05
N ASP A 5 23.81 11.56 -1.17
CA ASP A 5 23.57 10.23 -1.75
C ASP A 5 24.73 9.30 -1.35
N LEU A 6 24.42 8.27 -0.56
CA LEU A 6 25.42 7.32 -0.07
C LEU A 6 25.85 6.28 -1.12
N GLN A 7 25.19 6.23 -2.28
CA GLN A 7 25.68 5.48 -3.45
C GLN A 7 26.80 6.23 -4.19
N ASP A 8 26.77 7.56 -4.18
CA ASP A 8 27.84 8.35 -4.82
C ASP A 8 29.08 8.38 -3.93
N ARG A 9 30.17 7.77 -4.40
CA ARG A 9 31.47 7.75 -3.67
C ARG A 9 31.99 9.13 -3.31
N ARG A 10 31.69 10.18 -4.10
CA ARG A 10 32.11 11.58 -3.84
C ARG A 10 31.32 12.16 -2.67
N GLU A 11 30.03 11.88 -2.60
CA GLU A 11 29.16 12.29 -1.50
C GLU A 11 29.51 11.53 -0.22
N LEU A 12 29.71 10.21 -0.33
CA LEU A 12 30.16 9.36 0.78
C LEU A 12 31.51 9.82 1.36
N ALA A 13 32.44 10.31 0.53
CA ALA A 13 33.71 10.84 0.98
C ALA A 13 33.59 12.05 1.95
N LYS A 14 32.48 12.80 1.90
CA LYS A 14 32.19 13.90 2.84
C LYS A 14 31.94 13.39 4.26
N LEU A 15 31.58 12.13 4.41
CA LEU A 15 31.29 11.45 5.68
C LEU A 15 32.50 10.62 6.20
N GLN A 16 33.71 10.87 5.76
CA GLN A 16 34.91 10.22 6.33
C GLN A 16 35.01 10.47 7.84
N ASP A 17 34.62 11.65 8.30
CA ASP A 17 34.37 11.96 9.71
C ASP A 17 32.94 12.44 9.87
N PRO A 18 31.98 11.52 10.16
CA PRO A 18 30.58 11.86 10.28
C PRO A 18 30.30 12.89 11.39
N MET A 19 31.04 12.83 12.52
CA MET A 19 30.84 13.75 13.63
C MET A 19 31.22 15.18 13.24
N LEU A 20 32.33 15.35 12.55
CA LEU A 20 32.78 16.65 12.06
C LEU A 20 31.80 17.20 11.01
N PHE A 21 31.33 16.34 10.10
CA PHE A 21 30.36 16.71 9.08
C PHE A 21 29.05 17.18 9.70
N PHE A 22 28.51 16.45 10.67
CA PHE A 22 27.26 16.81 11.35
C PHE A 22 27.41 18.08 12.19
N ALA A 23 28.55 18.27 12.84
CA ALA A 23 28.85 19.47 13.63
C ALA A 23 28.90 20.73 12.74
N HIS A 24 29.53 20.68 11.57
CA HIS A 24 29.57 21.80 10.62
C HIS A 24 28.23 22.15 9.98
N ASN A 25 27.31 21.19 9.93
CA ASN A 25 26.01 21.35 9.28
C ASN A 25 24.84 21.38 10.26
N ARG A 26 25.06 21.72 11.54
CA ARG A 26 24.04 21.72 12.60
C ARG A 26 22.79 22.54 12.28
N GLU A 27 22.94 23.66 11.59
CA GLU A 27 21.84 24.57 11.24
C GLU A 27 21.07 24.15 9.97
N ARG A 28 21.45 23.01 9.36
CA ARG A 28 20.83 22.50 8.13
C ARG A 28 20.04 21.23 8.42
N VAL A 29 18.95 21.03 7.70
CA VAL A 29 18.34 19.72 7.57
C VAL A 29 19.25 18.87 6.69
N ILE A 30 19.67 17.71 7.17
CA ILE A 30 20.52 16.76 6.45
C ILE A 30 19.67 15.60 5.98
N CYS A 31 19.65 15.38 4.67
CA CYS A 31 19.00 14.23 4.03
C CYS A 31 20.09 13.23 3.63
N LEU A 32 20.04 12.02 4.19
CA LEU A 32 20.91 10.91 3.86
C LEU A 32 20.09 9.91 3.05
N ASP A 33 20.48 9.72 1.79
CA ASP A 33 19.83 8.81 0.88
C ASP A 33 20.55 7.46 0.83
N GLU A 34 19.77 6.37 0.69
CA GLU A 34 20.25 4.99 0.73
C GLU A 34 21.03 4.66 2.02
N VAL A 35 20.51 5.12 3.15
CA VAL A 35 21.21 5.05 4.46
C VAL A 35 21.54 3.61 4.88
N GLN A 36 20.83 2.60 4.37
CA GLN A 36 21.10 1.18 4.62
C GLN A 36 22.45 0.71 4.07
N LEU A 37 23.07 1.46 3.14
CA LEU A 37 24.39 1.13 2.61
C LEU A 37 25.52 1.41 3.59
N VAL A 38 25.27 2.23 4.63
CA VAL A 38 26.28 2.66 5.61
C VAL A 38 25.71 2.52 7.04
N PRO A 39 25.49 1.29 7.52
CA PRO A 39 24.83 1.04 8.81
C PRO A 39 25.52 1.67 10.02
N GLU A 40 26.82 1.87 9.97
CA GLU A 40 27.60 2.53 11.03
C GLU A 40 27.16 3.97 11.30
N LEU A 41 26.55 4.66 10.33
CA LEU A 41 26.02 6.02 10.52
C LEU A 41 24.93 6.09 11.59
N PHE A 42 24.19 5.02 11.83
CA PHE A 42 23.13 5.01 12.85
C PHE A 42 23.66 5.28 14.26
N SER A 43 24.89 4.85 14.57
CA SER A 43 25.54 5.13 15.85
C SER A 43 25.90 6.60 16.02
N TYR A 44 26.41 7.23 14.95
CA TYR A 44 26.73 8.67 14.93
C TYR A 44 25.47 9.53 14.97
N LEU A 45 24.43 9.17 14.20
CA LEU A 45 23.14 9.83 14.23
C LEU A 45 22.50 9.81 15.62
N ARG A 46 22.57 8.66 16.31
CA ARG A 46 22.09 8.56 17.70
C ARG A 46 22.79 9.56 18.61
N SER A 47 24.11 9.64 18.54
CA SER A 47 24.92 10.55 19.37
C SER A 47 24.56 12.02 19.07
N GLU A 48 24.41 12.38 17.80
CA GLU A 48 24.06 13.73 17.39
C GLU A 48 22.63 14.13 17.77
N ILE A 49 21.66 13.17 17.64
CA ILE A 49 20.28 13.40 18.06
C ILE A 49 20.17 13.54 19.60
N ASP A 50 20.94 12.75 20.35
CA ASP A 50 20.94 12.86 21.82
C ASP A 50 21.57 14.17 22.31
N ALA A 51 22.55 14.72 21.58
CA ALA A 51 23.15 16.01 21.86
C ALA A 51 22.25 17.21 21.51
N ASP A 52 21.40 17.05 20.48
CA ASP A 52 20.47 18.09 20.01
C ASP A 52 19.19 17.46 19.49
N ARG A 53 18.15 17.41 20.32
CA ARG A 53 16.86 16.76 20.07
C ARG A 53 15.86 17.58 19.26
N ARG A 54 16.33 18.53 18.47
CA ARG A 54 15.44 19.26 17.54
C ARG A 54 14.82 18.30 16.50
N PRO A 55 13.49 18.20 16.38
CA PRO A 55 12.87 17.34 15.39
C PRO A 55 13.12 17.86 13.97
N GLY A 56 13.17 16.95 13.00
CA GLY A 56 13.33 17.27 11.57
C GLY A 56 14.76 17.67 11.15
N ARG A 57 15.76 17.47 12.03
CA ARG A 57 17.16 17.72 11.70
C ARG A 57 17.72 16.75 10.66
N PHE A 58 17.28 15.50 10.70
CA PHE A 58 17.70 14.45 9.78
C PHE A 58 16.49 13.90 9.03
N VAL A 59 16.65 13.67 7.73
CA VAL A 59 15.75 12.89 6.88
C VAL A 59 16.56 11.71 6.38
N LEU A 60 16.10 10.51 6.68
CA LEU A 60 16.74 9.27 6.25
C LEU A 60 15.86 8.65 5.17
N LEU A 61 16.42 8.49 3.98
CA LEU A 61 15.78 7.82 2.88
C LEU A 61 16.46 6.46 2.67
N GLY A 62 15.68 5.47 2.31
CA GLY A 62 16.19 4.15 2.01
C GLY A 62 15.07 3.20 1.65
N SER A 63 15.41 2.14 0.93
CA SER A 63 14.47 1.06 0.66
C SER A 63 14.01 0.44 1.99
N ALA A 64 12.76 -0.02 2.05
CA ALA A 64 12.19 -0.72 3.22
C ALA A 64 12.86 -2.09 3.40
N SER A 65 14.18 -2.09 3.61
CA SER A 65 14.93 -3.32 3.87
C SER A 65 14.76 -3.74 5.32
N ARG A 66 14.74 -5.05 5.54
CA ARG A 66 14.72 -5.63 6.90
C ARG A 66 15.86 -5.08 7.76
N ASP A 67 17.03 -4.89 7.15
CA ASP A 67 18.22 -4.36 7.82
C ASP A 67 18.03 -2.90 8.23
N LEU A 68 17.42 -2.07 7.37
CA LEU A 68 17.08 -0.68 7.72
C LEU A 68 16.14 -0.62 8.91
N LEU A 69 15.05 -1.40 8.89
CA LEU A 69 14.07 -1.45 9.98
C LEU A 69 14.69 -1.97 11.28
N GLN A 70 15.57 -2.96 11.21
CA GLN A 70 16.27 -3.51 12.36
C GLN A 70 17.25 -2.49 12.95
N HIS A 71 18.12 -1.89 12.13
CA HIS A 71 19.09 -0.90 12.59
C HIS A 71 18.43 0.38 13.12
N THR A 72 17.34 0.84 12.52
CA THR A 72 16.58 1.99 13.02
C THR A 72 15.90 1.66 14.34
N SER A 73 15.30 0.48 14.49
CA SER A 73 14.63 0.08 15.74
C SER A 73 15.61 -0.15 16.90
N GLU A 74 16.80 -0.67 16.64
CA GLU A 74 17.80 -0.90 17.67
C GLU A 74 18.57 0.39 18.05
N SER A 75 18.95 1.22 17.07
CA SER A 75 19.80 2.39 17.29
C SER A 75 19.03 3.68 17.54
N LEU A 76 17.90 3.90 16.87
CA LEU A 76 17.12 5.14 16.90
C LEU A 76 15.75 5.03 17.58
N ALA A 77 15.52 3.99 18.38
CA ALA A 77 14.28 3.82 19.13
C ALA A 77 13.92 5.08 19.94
N GLY A 78 12.69 5.59 19.76
CA GLY A 78 12.21 6.81 20.41
C GLY A 78 12.84 8.13 19.91
N ARG A 79 13.59 8.08 18.79
CA ARG A 79 14.26 9.24 18.18
C ARG A 79 13.88 9.48 16.72
N ILE A 80 13.18 8.53 16.11
CA ILE A 80 12.79 8.56 14.70
C ILE A 80 11.28 8.44 14.55
N GLY A 81 10.71 9.18 13.61
CA GLY A 81 9.37 8.97 13.07
C GLY A 81 9.50 8.26 11.72
N LEU A 82 8.72 7.21 11.52
CA LEU A 82 8.67 6.50 10.24
C LEU A 82 7.54 7.07 9.38
N LEU A 83 7.83 7.31 8.11
CA LEU A 83 6.89 7.76 7.11
C LEU A 83 6.96 6.81 5.92
N ASP A 84 5.85 6.19 5.59
CA ASP A 84 5.74 5.38 4.39
C ASP A 84 5.49 6.29 3.19
N LEU A 85 6.37 6.24 2.19
CA LEU A 85 6.16 6.92 0.93
C LEU A 85 5.48 5.95 -0.03
N THR A 86 4.20 6.19 -0.28
CA THR A 86 3.40 5.43 -1.26
C THR A 86 3.59 5.99 -2.67
N PRO A 87 3.20 5.25 -3.72
CA PRO A 87 2.85 5.87 -5.00
C PRO A 87 1.86 7.01 -4.81
N PHE A 88 1.67 7.88 -5.80
CA PHE A 88 0.71 8.97 -5.70
C PHE A 88 -0.64 8.49 -5.21
N LEU A 89 -1.13 9.12 -4.14
CA LEU A 89 -2.51 8.95 -3.71
C LEU A 89 -3.44 9.80 -4.57
N LEU A 90 -4.68 9.37 -4.68
CA LEU A 90 -5.69 10.11 -5.45
C LEU A 90 -5.82 11.57 -4.97
N SER A 91 -5.74 11.80 -3.65
CA SER A 91 -5.79 13.14 -3.05
C SER A 91 -4.66 14.07 -3.50
N GLU A 92 -3.52 13.52 -3.95
CA GLU A 92 -2.37 14.30 -4.41
C GLU A 92 -2.50 14.71 -5.88
N VAL A 93 -3.28 13.96 -6.69
CA VAL A 93 -3.35 14.14 -8.14
C VAL A 93 -4.72 14.59 -8.64
N CYS A 94 -5.80 14.41 -7.88
CA CYS A 94 -7.17 14.72 -8.32
C CYS A 94 -7.43 16.22 -8.60
N GLY A 95 -6.57 17.10 -8.06
CA GLY A 95 -6.63 18.55 -8.31
C GLY A 95 -5.96 19.02 -9.62
N ARG A 96 -5.36 18.14 -10.40
CA ARG A 96 -4.75 18.49 -11.69
C ARG A 96 -5.83 18.78 -12.74
N GLU A 97 -5.58 19.75 -13.64
CA GLU A 97 -6.51 20.11 -14.73
C GLU A 97 -6.76 18.96 -15.72
N ASP A 98 -5.75 18.13 -15.93
CA ASP A 98 -5.77 16.98 -16.85
C ASP A 98 -6.15 15.66 -16.16
N PHE A 99 -6.54 15.71 -14.88
CA PHE A 99 -6.84 14.50 -14.13
C PHE A 99 -8.09 13.78 -14.66
N ARG A 100 -7.95 12.46 -14.84
CA ARG A 100 -9.07 11.53 -15.10
C ARG A 100 -8.95 10.33 -14.18
N LEU A 101 -10.00 10.05 -13.44
CA LEU A 101 -10.05 8.93 -12.49
C LEU A 101 -9.73 7.59 -13.15
N PHE A 102 -10.21 7.36 -14.38
CA PHE A 102 -9.98 6.13 -15.10
C PHE A 102 -8.52 5.94 -15.55
N ASP A 103 -7.81 7.02 -15.87
CA ASP A 103 -6.38 6.96 -16.18
C ASP A 103 -5.58 6.61 -14.91
N TYR A 104 -5.92 7.23 -13.78
CA TYR A 104 -5.30 6.91 -12.49
C TYR A 104 -5.57 5.45 -12.08
N TRP A 105 -6.82 4.99 -12.20
CA TRP A 105 -7.16 3.61 -11.91
C TRP A 105 -6.43 2.62 -12.82
N PHE A 106 -6.31 2.92 -14.11
CA PHE A 106 -5.66 2.04 -15.09
C PHE A 106 -4.13 2.02 -14.95
N ARG A 107 -3.51 3.20 -14.83
CA ARG A 107 -2.04 3.35 -14.80
C ARG A 107 -1.43 3.15 -13.42
N GLY A 108 -2.23 3.24 -12.37
CA GLY A 108 -1.77 3.24 -10.97
C GLY A 108 -1.19 4.57 -10.54
N GLY A 109 -0.63 4.60 -9.32
CA GLY A 109 -0.09 5.80 -8.69
C GLY A 109 1.44 5.95 -8.81
N TYR A 110 2.17 5.00 -9.38
CA TYR A 110 3.62 5.19 -9.58
C TYR A 110 3.86 6.38 -10.52
N PRO A 111 4.70 7.38 -10.12
CA PRO A 111 4.82 8.64 -10.85
C PRO A 111 5.09 8.48 -12.34
N ASP A 112 6.09 7.67 -12.71
CA ASP A 112 6.47 7.48 -14.11
C ASP A 112 5.43 6.69 -14.93
N SER A 113 4.63 5.86 -14.28
CA SER A 113 3.50 5.18 -14.91
C SER A 113 2.31 6.13 -15.09
N PHE A 114 1.93 6.85 -14.01
CA PHE A 114 0.79 7.74 -14.03
C PHE A 114 0.99 8.93 -14.99
N LEU A 115 2.18 9.54 -14.96
CA LEU A 115 2.54 10.72 -15.75
C LEU A 115 3.02 10.39 -17.18
N ALA A 116 3.01 9.12 -17.58
CA ALA A 116 3.39 8.71 -18.92
C ALA A 116 2.53 9.40 -19.99
N ASN A 117 3.13 9.66 -21.14
CA ASN A 117 2.47 10.36 -22.25
C ASN A 117 1.23 9.62 -22.79
N ASP A 118 1.28 8.29 -22.75
CA ASP A 118 0.21 7.39 -23.21
C ASP A 118 0.21 6.06 -22.43
N ASP A 119 -0.75 5.20 -22.71
CA ASP A 119 -0.93 3.92 -22.04
C ASP A 119 0.16 2.91 -22.41
N GLU A 120 0.74 3.00 -23.60
CA GLU A 120 1.83 2.12 -24.04
C GLU A 120 3.12 2.42 -23.25
N ALA A 121 3.49 3.71 -23.12
CA ALA A 121 4.63 4.12 -22.31
C ALA A 121 4.44 3.77 -20.83
N SER A 122 3.23 3.94 -20.28
CA SER A 122 2.88 3.53 -18.93
C SER A 122 3.04 2.03 -18.74
N SER A 123 2.54 1.21 -19.66
CA SER A 123 2.65 -0.25 -19.62
C SER A 123 4.11 -0.70 -19.69
N LEU A 124 4.90 -0.12 -20.60
CA LEU A 124 6.32 -0.42 -20.74
C LEU A 124 7.10 -0.11 -19.45
N TRP A 125 6.78 1.03 -18.81
CA TRP A 125 7.39 1.39 -17.54
C TRP A 125 7.06 0.34 -16.45
N ARG A 126 5.79 -0.05 -16.31
CA ARG A 126 5.35 -1.05 -15.31
C ARG A 126 5.99 -2.43 -15.55
N GLU A 127 6.13 -2.85 -16.81
CA GLU A 127 6.84 -4.08 -17.16
C GLU A 127 8.29 -4.03 -16.70
N ASN A 128 9.00 -2.93 -17.02
CA ASN A 128 10.40 -2.75 -16.63
C ASN A 128 10.56 -2.61 -15.11
N PHE A 129 9.63 -1.95 -14.43
CA PHE A 129 9.61 -1.87 -12.97
C PHE A 129 9.51 -3.26 -12.34
N LEU A 130 8.54 -4.07 -12.75
CA LEU A 130 8.36 -5.43 -12.23
C LEU A 130 9.60 -6.31 -12.48
N ARG A 131 10.21 -6.19 -13.68
CA ARG A 131 11.45 -6.90 -13.98
C ARG A 131 12.58 -6.48 -13.06
N THR A 132 12.81 -5.18 -12.92
CA THR A 132 13.87 -4.64 -12.06
C THR A 132 13.65 -5.02 -10.60
N TYR A 133 12.43 -4.91 -10.11
CA TYR A 133 12.05 -5.30 -8.76
C TYR A 133 12.40 -6.77 -8.48
N LEU A 134 12.03 -7.68 -9.39
CA LEU A 134 12.25 -9.11 -9.19
C LEU A 134 13.69 -9.56 -9.43
N GLU A 135 14.42 -8.93 -10.37
CA GLU A 135 15.76 -9.35 -10.77
C GLU A 135 16.89 -8.65 -10.00
N ARG A 136 16.62 -7.45 -9.48
CA ARG A 136 17.62 -6.64 -8.79
C ARG A 136 17.24 -6.36 -7.35
N ASP A 137 16.06 -5.81 -7.09
CA ASP A 137 15.72 -5.25 -5.78
C ASP A 137 15.50 -6.36 -4.74
N ILE A 138 14.75 -7.41 -5.07
CA ILE A 138 14.59 -8.58 -4.20
C ILE A 138 15.93 -9.23 -3.83
N PRO A 139 16.85 -9.53 -4.78
CA PRO A 139 18.18 -10.03 -4.46
C PRO A 139 19.03 -9.06 -3.61
N GLN A 140 18.97 -7.75 -3.86
CA GLN A 140 19.70 -6.76 -3.07
C GLN A 140 19.23 -6.71 -1.60
N LEU A 141 17.97 -7.07 -1.32
CA LEU A 141 17.44 -7.24 0.02
C LEU A 141 17.89 -8.55 0.71
N GLY A 142 18.80 -9.30 0.09
CA GLY A 142 19.36 -10.55 0.63
C GLY A 142 18.53 -11.80 0.33
N PHE A 143 17.45 -11.71 -0.47
CA PHE A 143 16.60 -12.84 -0.79
C PHE A 143 17.04 -13.50 -2.11
N GLN A 144 17.57 -14.71 -2.03
CA GLN A 144 17.98 -15.49 -3.21
C GLN A 144 16.81 -16.36 -3.72
N ILE A 145 15.90 -15.73 -4.45
CA ILE A 145 14.73 -16.38 -5.03
C ILE A 145 14.78 -16.17 -6.55
N ALA A 146 14.52 -17.24 -7.31
CA ALA A 146 14.50 -17.13 -8.76
C ALA A 146 13.36 -16.20 -9.23
N SER A 147 13.70 -15.15 -10.00
CA SER A 147 12.75 -14.15 -10.50
C SER A 147 11.54 -14.76 -11.22
N PRO A 148 11.67 -15.83 -12.05
CA PRO A 148 10.51 -16.50 -12.65
C PRO A 148 9.56 -17.11 -11.63
N THR A 149 10.07 -17.61 -10.50
CA THR A 149 9.24 -18.16 -9.41
C THR A 149 8.45 -17.06 -8.73
N MET A 150 9.09 -15.92 -8.44
CA MET A 150 8.42 -14.75 -7.85
C MET A 150 7.38 -14.15 -8.81
N MET A 151 7.68 -14.04 -10.10
CA MET A 151 6.73 -13.55 -11.10
C MET A 151 5.51 -14.48 -11.18
N ARG A 152 5.71 -15.82 -11.20
CA ARG A 152 4.60 -16.78 -11.21
C ARG A 152 3.74 -16.66 -9.95
N LEU A 153 4.37 -16.48 -8.77
CA LEU A 153 3.64 -16.23 -7.53
C LEU A 153 2.83 -14.93 -7.63
N LEU A 154 3.44 -13.83 -8.07
CA LEU A 154 2.76 -12.53 -8.21
C LEU A 154 1.57 -12.63 -9.18
N THR A 155 1.71 -13.37 -10.29
CA THR A 155 0.61 -13.62 -11.24
C THR A 155 -0.53 -14.40 -10.57
N MET A 156 -0.23 -15.41 -9.76
CA MET A 156 -1.26 -16.15 -9.02
C MET A 156 -1.97 -15.27 -8.00
N LEU A 157 -1.23 -14.40 -7.31
CA LEU A 157 -1.81 -13.42 -6.37
C LEU A 157 -2.67 -12.39 -7.10
N ALA A 158 -2.30 -11.97 -8.31
CA ALA A 158 -3.08 -11.06 -9.13
C ALA A 158 -4.43 -11.67 -9.55
N HIS A 159 -4.47 -12.94 -9.89
CA HIS A 159 -5.72 -13.65 -10.18
C HIS A 159 -6.61 -13.90 -8.95
N ASP A 160 -6.03 -13.88 -7.75
CA ASP A 160 -6.74 -14.07 -6.46
C ASP A 160 -6.83 -12.71 -5.69
N HIS A 161 -6.64 -11.57 -6.41
CA HIS A 161 -6.68 -10.21 -5.85
C HIS A 161 -8.01 -9.93 -5.14
N GLY A 162 -7.97 -9.36 -3.93
CA GLY A 162 -9.16 -9.18 -3.09
C GLY A 162 -9.65 -10.46 -2.40
N GLY A 163 -9.13 -11.62 -2.81
CA GLY A 163 -9.51 -12.93 -2.28
C GLY A 163 -8.89 -13.27 -0.92
N MET A 164 -9.42 -14.34 -0.31
CA MET A 164 -8.88 -14.89 0.94
C MET A 164 -7.55 -15.61 0.68
N PHE A 165 -6.47 -15.13 1.29
CA PHE A 165 -5.14 -15.68 1.04
C PHE A 165 -5.01 -17.13 1.53
N ASN A 166 -4.74 -18.05 0.62
CA ASN A 166 -4.55 -19.47 0.91
C ASN A 166 -3.17 -19.95 0.44
N ALA A 167 -2.18 -19.87 1.33
CA ALA A 167 -0.82 -20.31 1.04
C ALA A 167 -0.73 -21.79 0.61
N SER A 168 -1.57 -22.67 1.15
CA SER A 168 -1.55 -24.10 0.78
C SER A 168 -2.08 -24.34 -0.64
N LYS A 169 -3.12 -23.61 -1.08
CA LYS A 169 -3.63 -23.67 -2.45
C LYS A 169 -2.54 -23.27 -3.46
N ILE A 170 -1.86 -22.15 -3.18
CA ILE A 170 -0.78 -21.62 -4.03
C ILE A 170 0.42 -22.57 -4.02
N ALA A 171 0.82 -23.07 -2.85
CA ALA A 171 1.93 -24.00 -2.67
C ALA A 171 1.78 -25.26 -3.52
N ASN A 172 0.59 -25.86 -3.51
CA ASN A 172 0.26 -27.03 -4.33
C ASN A 172 0.38 -26.74 -5.83
N ALA A 173 -0.05 -25.55 -6.28
CA ALA A 173 0.02 -25.17 -7.70
C ALA A 173 1.46 -24.81 -8.16
N MET A 174 2.34 -24.47 -7.23
CA MET A 174 3.73 -24.08 -7.52
C MET A 174 4.75 -25.19 -7.22
N ASP A 175 4.32 -26.32 -6.66
CA ASP A 175 5.18 -27.41 -6.16
C ASP A 175 6.19 -26.88 -5.10
N LEU A 176 5.66 -26.06 -4.17
CA LEU A 176 6.42 -25.50 -3.06
C LEU A 176 5.72 -25.81 -1.72
N SER A 177 6.41 -25.51 -0.60
CA SER A 177 5.78 -25.61 0.72
C SER A 177 4.95 -24.38 1.06
N ALA A 178 3.88 -24.53 1.86
CA ALA A 178 3.07 -23.40 2.32
C ALA A 178 3.89 -22.39 3.17
N PRO A 179 4.85 -22.79 4.02
CA PRO A 179 5.76 -21.84 4.66
C PRO A 179 6.62 -21.05 3.66
N THR A 180 7.09 -21.67 2.58
CA THR A 180 7.85 -20.97 1.52
C THR A 180 7.00 -19.90 0.84
N ILE A 181 5.76 -20.24 0.49
CA ILE A 181 4.83 -19.26 -0.12
C ILE A 181 4.57 -18.09 0.84
N ARG A 182 4.32 -18.35 2.13
CA ARG A 182 4.15 -17.29 3.14
C ARG A 182 5.37 -16.39 3.19
N HIS A 183 6.56 -16.96 3.27
CA HIS A 183 7.80 -16.19 3.27
C HIS A 183 7.96 -15.30 2.02
N TYR A 184 7.62 -15.81 0.83
CA TYR A 184 7.70 -15.01 -0.39
C TYR A 184 6.66 -13.87 -0.42
N VAL A 185 5.46 -14.12 0.07
CA VAL A 185 4.43 -13.09 0.18
C VAL A 185 4.78 -12.06 1.26
N ASP A 186 5.38 -12.48 2.38
CA ASP A 186 5.88 -11.58 3.43
C ASP A 186 6.95 -10.61 2.87
N ILE A 187 7.82 -11.08 1.95
CA ILE A 187 8.78 -10.21 1.25
C ILE A 187 8.03 -9.18 0.40
N MET A 188 7.03 -9.61 -0.38
CA MET A 188 6.22 -8.69 -1.20
C MET A 188 5.43 -7.68 -0.34
N GLU A 189 4.98 -8.06 0.86
CA GLU A 189 4.34 -7.14 1.80
C GLU A 189 5.33 -6.12 2.36
N GLN A 190 6.52 -6.58 2.79
CA GLN A 190 7.58 -5.72 3.31
C GLN A 190 8.13 -4.74 2.25
N THR A 191 8.01 -5.08 0.97
CA THR A 191 8.42 -4.24 -0.16
C THR A 191 7.25 -3.47 -0.78
N TYR A 192 6.11 -3.40 -0.09
CA TYR A 192 4.93 -2.62 -0.46
C TYR A 192 4.26 -3.01 -1.80
N ILE A 193 4.51 -4.21 -2.32
CA ILE A 193 3.83 -4.72 -3.53
C ILE A 193 2.45 -5.28 -3.20
N VAL A 194 2.31 -5.94 -2.05
CA VAL A 194 1.02 -6.46 -1.59
C VAL A 194 0.64 -5.89 -0.22
N ARG A 195 -0.64 -5.96 0.10
CA ARG A 195 -1.23 -5.61 1.39
C ARG A 195 -2.10 -6.75 1.87
N PHE A 196 -1.97 -7.12 3.14
CA PHE A 196 -2.97 -7.91 3.83
C PHE A 196 -3.99 -7.02 4.52
N LEU A 197 -5.26 -7.25 4.27
CA LEU A 197 -6.35 -6.70 5.05
C LEU A 197 -6.85 -7.78 6.02
N GLN A 198 -6.78 -7.48 7.32
CA GLN A 198 -7.12 -8.43 8.37
C GLN A 198 -8.65 -8.51 8.55
N PRO A 199 -9.19 -9.67 8.91
CA PRO A 199 -10.61 -9.77 9.27
C PRO A 199 -10.90 -9.06 10.60
N HIS A 200 -12.10 -8.49 10.71
CA HIS A 200 -12.54 -7.81 11.92
C HIS A 200 -12.83 -8.79 13.07
N PHE A 201 -12.25 -8.53 14.24
CA PHE A 201 -12.33 -9.42 15.43
C PHE A 201 -13.02 -8.75 16.63
N ARG A 202 -14.08 -8.01 16.43
CA ARG A 202 -14.84 -7.53 17.58
C ARG A 202 -15.67 -8.68 18.19
N ASN A 203 -15.95 -8.67 19.50
CA ASN A 203 -16.73 -9.65 20.27
C ASN A 203 -18.18 -9.84 19.74
N ILE A 204 -18.29 -10.23 18.47
CA ILE A 204 -19.53 -10.58 17.82
C ILE A 204 -19.81 -12.04 18.14
N LYS A 205 -21.00 -12.37 18.63
CA LYS A 205 -21.43 -13.75 18.97
C LYS A 205 -21.39 -14.72 17.76
N LYS A 206 -21.07 -14.22 16.56
CA LYS A 206 -20.99 -14.99 15.32
C LYS A 206 -19.56 -15.48 15.07
N ARG A 207 -19.46 -16.68 14.49
CA ARG A 207 -18.17 -17.20 14.01
C ARG A 207 -17.74 -16.41 12.78
N LEU A 208 -16.54 -15.81 12.83
CA LEU A 208 -15.97 -15.00 11.75
C LEU A 208 -14.90 -15.78 10.98
N THR A 209 -14.62 -15.34 9.75
CA THR A 209 -13.43 -15.80 9.01
C THR A 209 -12.16 -15.35 9.73
N LYS A 210 -11.09 -16.14 9.62
CA LYS A 210 -9.79 -15.81 10.23
C LYS A 210 -8.70 -15.56 9.19
N THR A 211 -9.01 -15.78 7.92
CA THR A 211 -8.05 -15.65 6.82
C THR A 211 -8.06 -14.23 6.30
N PRO A 212 -6.91 -13.55 6.18
CA PRO A 212 -6.84 -12.20 5.62
C PRO A 212 -7.14 -12.21 4.13
N ARG A 213 -7.60 -11.06 3.61
CA ARG A 213 -7.64 -10.76 2.17
C ARG A 213 -6.29 -10.23 1.73
N LEU A 214 -5.93 -10.49 0.47
CA LEU A 214 -4.69 -10.00 -0.13
C LEU A 214 -4.99 -9.12 -1.33
N TYR A 215 -4.33 -7.96 -1.38
CA TYR A 215 -4.42 -7.01 -2.49
C TYR A 215 -3.02 -6.70 -3.03
N ILE A 216 -2.88 -6.61 -4.36
CA ILE A 216 -1.77 -5.88 -4.98
C ILE A 216 -2.07 -4.40 -4.77
N ARG A 217 -1.14 -3.66 -4.16
CA ARG A 217 -1.39 -2.29 -3.69
C ARG A 217 -1.64 -1.29 -4.81
N ASP A 218 -0.93 -1.44 -5.93
CA ASP A 218 -1.06 -0.55 -7.07
C ASP A 218 -1.92 -1.19 -8.18
N SER A 219 -2.97 -0.50 -8.59
CA SER A 219 -3.89 -1.01 -9.62
C SER A 219 -3.22 -1.14 -11.00
N GLY A 220 -2.28 -0.25 -11.33
CA GLY A 220 -1.52 -0.34 -12.57
C GLY A 220 -0.62 -1.58 -12.61
N LEU A 221 0.05 -1.91 -11.50
CA LEU A 221 0.81 -3.16 -11.40
C LEU A 221 -0.08 -4.39 -11.49
N LEU A 222 -1.26 -4.37 -10.84
CA LEU A 222 -2.26 -5.44 -10.96
C LEU A 222 -2.63 -5.68 -12.43
N HIS A 223 -2.99 -4.61 -13.14
CA HIS A 223 -3.38 -4.69 -14.56
C HIS A 223 -2.22 -5.21 -15.42
N GLN A 224 -1.00 -4.73 -15.19
CA GLN A 224 0.20 -5.19 -15.92
C GLN A 224 0.46 -6.69 -15.72
N VAL A 225 0.39 -7.18 -14.48
CA VAL A 225 0.60 -8.61 -14.15
C VAL A 225 -0.47 -9.50 -14.78
N LEU A 226 -1.70 -9.00 -14.90
CA LEU A 226 -2.82 -9.70 -15.55
C LEU A 226 -2.82 -9.59 -17.08
N GLY A 227 -1.89 -8.83 -17.67
CA GLY A 227 -1.81 -8.65 -19.13
C GLY A 227 -2.94 -7.76 -19.68
N LEU A 228 -3.45 -6.80 -18.89
CA LEU A 228 -4.48 -5.86 -19.28
C LEU A 228 -3.80 -4.56 -19.73
N TYR A 229 -3.75 -4.33 -21.03
CA TYR A 229 -2.96 -3.25 -21.64
C TYR A 229 -3.78 -2.01 -22.01
N THR A 230 -5.10 -2.10 -21.91
CA THR A 230 -6.02 -0.98 -22.11
C THR A 230 -7.07 -0.93 -21.00
N PHE A 231 -7.66 0.22 -20.77
CA PHE A 231 -8.78 0.30 -19.80
C PHE A 231 -10.00 -0.53 -20.26
N ASN A 232 -10.19 -0.72 -21.57
CA ASN A 232 -11.22 -1.61 -22.10
C ASN A 232 -10.99 -3.08 -21.69
N ASP A 233 -9.72 -3.52 -21.62
CA ASP A 233 -9.41 -4.87 -21.15
C ASP A 233 -9.82 -5.02 -19.69
N VAL A 234 -9.60 -3.98 -18.85
CA VAL A 234 -10.01 -3.98 -17.45
C VAL A 234 -11.53 -4.04 -17.32
N LEU A 235 -12.27 -3.25 -18.13
CA LEU A 235 -13.73 -3.25 -18.14
C LEU A 235 -14.33 -4.61 -18.51
N GLY A 236 -13.66 -5.35 -19.38
CA GLY A 236 -14.07 -6.69 -19.81
C GLY A 236 -13.58 -7.83 -18.91
N HIS A 237 -12.74 -7.55 -17.93
CA HIS A 237 -12.11 -8.59 -17.11
C HIS A 237 -12.86 -8.83 -15.80
N PRO A 238 -12.93 -10.09 -15.32
CA PRO A 238 -13.56 -10.42 -14.03
C PRO A 238 -13.00 -9.65 -12.83
N VAL A 239 -11.73 -9.18 -12.89
CA VAL A 239 -11.07 -8.43 -11.81
C VAL A 239 -11.58 -7.00 -11.62
N LEU A 240 -12.48 -6.51 -12.47
CA LEU A 240 -12.93 -5.11 -12.46
C LEU A 240 -13.41 -4.65 -11.06
N GLY A 241 -14.22 -5.46 -10.40
CA GLY A 241 -14.76 -5.17 -9.06
C GLY A 241 -13.65 -5.10 -8.03
N GLU A 242 -12.84 -6.14 -7.96
CA GLU A 242 -11.75 -6.28 -6.99
C GLU A 242 -10.62 -5.26 -7.26
N SER A 243 -10.38 -4.90 -8.52
CA SER A 243 -9.41 -3.83 -8.87
C SER A 243 -9.88 -2.46 -8.35
N TRP A 244 -11.19 -2.15 -8.47
CA TRP A 244 -11.76 -0.94 -7.88
C TRP A 244 -11.67 -0.97 -6.35
N GLU A 245 -12.04 -2.10 -5.75
CA GLU A 245 -11.98 -2.32 -4.31
C GLU A 245 -10.54 -2.10 -3.79
N GLY A 246 -9.54 -2.71 -4.45
CA GLY A 246 -8.13 -2.54 -4.10
C GLY A 246 -7.66 -1.08 -4.20
N LEU A 247 -8.07 -0.35 -5.25
CA LEU A 247 -7.79 1.08 -5.42
C LEU A 247 -8.37 1.91 -4.26
N VAL A 248 -9.62 1.65 -3.89
CA VAL A 248 -10.30 2.33 -2.76
C VAL A 248 -9.56 2.02 -1.46
N ILE A 249 -9.32 0.73 -1.16
CA ILE A 249 -8.65 0.29 0.08
C ILE A 249 -7.27 0.92 0.21
N GLU A 250 -6.46 0.93 -0.86
CA GLU A 250 -5.11 1.51 -0.78
C GLU A 250 -5.15 3.00 -0.47
N ASN A 251 -6.01 3.76 -1.17
CA ASN A 251 -6.14 5.20 -0.94
C ASN A 251 -6.68 5.52 0.46
N VAL A 252 -7.70 4.79 0.91
CA VAL A 252 -8.30 4.98 2.25
C VAL A 252 -7.30 4.64 3.36
N CYS A 253 -6.64 3.46 3.29
CA CYS A 253 -5.66 3.04 4.29
C CYS A 253 -4.45 3.97 4.37
N SER A 254 -4.09 4.63 3.28
CA SER A 254 -2.96 5.56 3.24
C SER A 254 -3.34 6.99 3.68
N THR A 255 -4.64 7.34 3.63
CA THR A 255 -5.15 8.68 3.99
C THR A 255 -5.68 8.74 5.42
N ALA A 256 -6.47 7.75 5.84
CA ALA A 256 -7.18 7.77 7.14
C ALA A 256 -6.22 7.49 8.31
N LYS A 257 -5.75 8.55 8.96
CA LYS A 257 -4.82 8.45 10.09
C LYS A 257 -5.53 8.03 11.38
N GLY A 258 -4.88 7.16 12.15
CA GLY A 258 -5.35 6.75 13.48
C GLY A 258 -6.47 5.70 13.47
N ALA A 259 -6.89 5.22 12.31
CA ALA A 259 -7.83 4.11 12.18
C ALA A 259 -7.12 2.75 12.17
N THR A 260 -7.79 1.74 12.70
CA THR A 260 -7.44 0.33 12.45
C THR A 260 -8.31 -0.19 11.30
N PHE A 261 -7.68 -0.83 10.32
CA PHE A 261 -8.33 -1.30 9.10
C PHE A 261 -8.61 -2.80 9.16
N SER A 262 -9.82 -3.19 8.78
CA SER A 262 -10.23 -4.59 8.70
C SER A 262 -11.35 -4.75 7.68
N PHE A 263 -11.65 -5.98 7.25
CA PHE A 263 -12.88 -6.29 6.53
C PHE A 263 -13.79 -7.15 7.40
N TYR A 264 -15.08 -7.18 7.08
CA TYR A 264 -16.02 -8.05 7.78
C TYR A 264 -16.62 -9.09 6.83
N ARG A 265 -16.62 -10.36 7.27
CA ARG A 265 -17.33 -11.44 6.60
C ARG A 265 -17.76 -12.47 7.62
N SER A 266 -19.06 -12.80 7.62
CA SER A 266 -19.58 -13.91 8.42
C SER A 266 -19.02 -15.26 7.93
N ALA A 267 -18.97 -16.28 8.79
CA ALA A 267 -18.50 -17.60 8.40
C ALA A 267 -19.38 -18.29 7.36
N SER A 268 -20.66 -17.94 7.30
CA SER A 268 -21.62 -18.38 6.26
C SER A 268 -21.44 -17.65 4.94
N GLY A 269 -20.74 -16.48 4.95
CA GLY A 269 -20.53 -15.65 3.77
C GLY A 269 -21.74 -14.85 3.33
N ASP A 270 -22.81 -14.81 4.13
CA ASP A 270 -24.05 -14.10 3.84
C ASP A 270 -24.08 -12.65 4.32
N GLU A 271 -23.06 -12.23 5.03
CA GLU A 271 -22.80 -10.86 5.48
C GLU A 271 -21.38 -10.48 5.13
N GLU A 272 -21.19 -9.32 4.49
CA GLU A 272 -19.87 -8.86 4.08
C GLU A 272 -19.81 -7.32 4.05
N MET A 273 -18.64 -6.78 4.38
CA MET A 273 -18.29 -5.37 4.27
C MET A 273 -16.81 -5.29 3.88
N ASP A 274 -16.51 -4.57 2.81
CA ASP A 274 -15.19 -4.59 2.19
C ASP A 274 -14.12 -3.96 3.06
N LEU A 275 -14.45 -2.83 3.73
CA LEU A 275 -13.50 -2.17 4.61
C LEU A 275 -14.19 -1.54 5.82
N LEU A 276 -13.56 -1.69 6.97
CA LEU A 276 -13.93 -1.04 8.23
C LEU A 276 -12.78 -0.17 8.70
N LEU A 277 -13.10 1.05 9.10
CA LEU A 277 -12.21 1.99 9.77
C LEU A 277 -12.65 2.09 11.23
N GLU A 278 -11.90 1.47 12.14
CA GLU A 278 -12.17 1.52 13.57
C GLU A 278 -11.30 2.58 14.22
N TYR A 279 -11.93 3.64 14.68
CA TYR A 279 -11.33 4.68 15.52
C TYR A 279 -11.69 4.42 16.99
N PRO A 280 -11.04 5.08 17.97
CA PRO A 280 -11.36 4.91 19.37
C PRO A 280 -12.82 5.25 19.73
N ASP A 281 -13.44 6.15 18.97
CA ASP A 281 -14.77 6.75 19.25
C ASP A 281 -15.84 6.44 18.19
N ARG A 282 -15.45 5.88 17.03
CA ARG A 282 -16.37 5.63 15.91
C ARG A 282 -15.95 4.47 15.02
N LEU A 283 -16.92 3.87 14.36
CA LEU A 283 -16.75 2.85 13.34
C LEU A 283 -17.34 3.33 12.02
N ILE A 284 -16.53 3.39 10.97
CA ILE A 284 -16.97 3.69 9.60
C ILE A 284 -16.89 2.42 8.78
N ALA A 285 -17.95 2.14 8.02
CA ALA A 285 -18.00 1.02 7.11
C ALA A 285 -17.95 1.50 5.65
N ILE A 286 -17.25 0.78 4.80
CA ILE A 286 -17.08 1.10 3.38
C ILE A 286 -17.39 -0.16 2.55
N GLU A 287 -18.26 0.01 1.58
CA GLU A 287 -18.57 -0.97 0.53
C GLU A 287 -18.09 -0.41 -0.81
N CYS A 288 -17.41 -1.21 -1.61
CA CYS A 288 -16.85 -0.78 -2.89
C CYS A 288 -17.69 -1.28 -4.07
N LYS A 289 -18.05 -0.39 -4.98
CA LYS A 289 -18.80 -0.73 -6.21
C LYS A 289 -18.17 -0.07 -7.41
N SER A 290 -17.75 -0.85 -8.41
CA SER A 290 -17.12 -0.33 -9.65
C SER A 290 -18.11 0.27 -10.65
N SER A 291 -19.42 0.15 -10.39
CA SER A 291 -20.48 0.67 -11.26
C SER A 291 -20.84 2.12 -10.90
N SER A 292 -21.10 2.96 -11.93
CA SER A 292 -21.65 4.31 -11.75
C SER A 292 -23.12 4.32 -11.28
N ALA A 293 -23.79 3.16 -11.27
CA ALA A 293 -25.13 2.94 -10.69
C ALA A 293 -25.04 1.80 -9.67
N PRO A 294 -24.40 2.04 -8.51
CA PRO A 294 -24.11 0.99 -7.55
C PRO A 294 -25.37 0.39 -6.94
N GLN A 295 -25.40 -0.92 -6.83
CA GLN A 295 -26.45 -1.65 -6.13
C GLN A 295 -25.83 -2.42 -4.96
N VAL A 296 -26.46 -2.34 -3.80
CA VAL A 296 -26.05 -3.05 -2.59
C VAL A 296 -26.87 -4.33 -2.40
N THR A 297 -26.23 -5.34 -1.82
CA THR A 297 -26.83 -6.66 -1.64
C THR A 297 -27.61 -6.75 -0.32
N PRO A 298 -28.49 -7.77 -0.14
CA PRO A 298 -29.08 -8.05 1.18
C PRO A 298 -28.01 -8.33 2.26
N GLY A 299 -26.86 -8.90 1.88
CA GLY A 299 -25.74 -9.17 2.79
C GLY A 299 -25.11 -7.90 3.35
N PHE A 300 -25.00 -6.85 2.54
CA PHE A 300 -24.58 -5.52 2.95
C PHE A 300 -25.46 -4.96 4.09
N TRP A 301 -26.78 -4.99 3.91
CA TRP A 301 -27.71 -4.50 4.93
C TRP A 301 -27.64 -5.29 6.23
N LYS A 302 -27.51 -6.63 6.15
CA LYS A 302 -27.31 -7.49 7.33
C LYS A 302 -25.99 -7.18 8.03
N ALA A 303 -24.93 -6.87 7.27
CA ALA A 303 -23.64 -6.48 7.85
C ALA A 303 -23.76 -5.18 8.64
N ILE A 304 -24.47 -4.17 8.13
CA ILE A 304 -24.76 -2.92 8.84
C ILE A 304 -25.53 -3.20 10.14
N ASP A 305 -26.59 -4.01 10.10
CA ASP A 305 -27.39 -4.35 11.28
C ASP A 305 -26.56 -5.08 12.35
N THR A 306 -25.57 -5.88 11.92
CA THR A 306 -24.68 -6.64 12.80
C THR A 306 -23.57 -5.76 13.39
N LEU A 307 -22.91 -4.96 12.55
CA LEU A 307 -21.75 -4.13 12.91
C LEU A 307 -22.14 -2.84 13.61
N ARG A 308 -23.28 -2.26 13.22
CA ARG A 308 -23.81 -0.97 13.68
C ARG A 308 -22.76 0.13 13.56
N PRO A 309 -22.22 0.39 12.36
CA PRO A 309 -21.30 1.49 12.14
C PRO A 309 -21.98 2.83 12.40
N ASP A 310 -21.20 3.84 12.80
CA ASP A 310 -21.69 5.20 12.96
C ASP A 310 -22.04 5.84 11.62
N HIS A 311 -21.32 5.45 10.56
CA HIS A 311 -21.60 5.84 9.17
C HIS A 311 -21.14 4.78 8.17
N THR A 312 -21.86 4.68 7.05
CA THR A 312 -21.51 3.74 5.97
C THR A 312 -21.43 4.47 4.63
N TYR A 313 -20.34 4.22 3.91
CA TYR A 313 -20.13 4.74 2.56
C TYR A 313 -20.17 3.60 1.53
N VAL A 314 -20.91 3.82 0.44
CA VAL A 314 -20.83 3.01 -0.77
C VAL A 314 -19.97 3.79 -1.77
N VAL A 315 -18.73 3.35 -1.97
CA VAL A 315 -17.74 4.07 -2.78
C VAL A 315 -17.80 3.60 -4.23
N ALA A 316 -18.20 4.50 -5.11
CA ALA A 316 -18.43 4.19 -6.52
C ALA A 316 -17.98 5.36 -7.43
N PRO A 317 -17.70 5.13 -8.73
CA PRO A 317 -17.35 6.19 -9.68
C PRO A 317 -18.60 7.01 -10.09
N VAL A 318 -19.22 7.68 -9.12
CA VAL A 318 -20.42 8.53 -9.29
C VAL A 318 -20.04 10.00 -9.44
N GLY A 319 -20.86 10.78 -10.15
CA GLY A 319 -20.62 12.20 -10.34
C GLY A 319 -21.01 13.08 -9.15
N SER A 320 -21.90 12.60 -8.29
CA SER A 320 -22.35 13.31 -7.07
C SER A 320 -22.75 12.32 -6.00
N ARG A 321 -22.58 12.73 -4.76
CA ARG A 321 -22.99 11.94 -3.59
C ARG A 321 -24.50 12.01 -3.38
N TYR A 322 -25.09 10.92 -2.83
CA TYR A 322 -26.50 10.84 -2.47
C TYR A 322 -26.72 9.81 -1.36
N ALA A 323 -27.76 10.04 -0.54
CA ALA A 323 -28.09 9.15 0.55
C ALA A 323 -28.91 7.93 0.06
N LEU A 324 -28.62 6.75 0.61
CA LEU A 324 -29.48 5.56 0.53
C LEU A 324 -30.34 5.41 1.80
N ARG A 325 -29.81 5.84 2.95
CA ARG A 325 -30.46 6.00 4.26
C ARG A 325 -29.80 7.18 4.98
N ASP A 326 -30.28 7.55 6.17
CA ASP A 326 -29.72 8.65 6.96
C ASP A 326 -28.24 8.45 7.33
N ASP A 327 -27.84 7.19 7.51
CA ASP A 327 -26.48 6.75 7.91
C ASP A 327 -25.70 6.04 6.78
N VAL A 328 -26.27 5.97 5.55
CA VAL A 328 -25.68 5.27 4.40
C VAL A 328 -25.68 6.16 3.17
N GLU A 329 -24.52 6.49 2.67
CA GLU A 329 -24.32 7.41 1.55
C GLU A 329 -23.49 6.80 0.42
N VAL A 330 -23.91 7.04 -0.84
CA VAL A 330 -23.09 6.76 -2.02
C VAL A 330 -22.22 7.97 -2.31
N ILE A 331 -20.92 7.74 -2.47
CA ILE A 331 -19.91 8.79 -2.60
C ILE A 331 -18.81 8.38 -3.60
N ASN A 332 -18.22 9.33 -4.30
CA ASN A 332 -17.01 9.06 -5.09
C ASN A 332 -15.76 9.00 -4.20
N LEU A 333 -14.70 8.42 -4.71
CA LEU A 333 -13.46 8.25 -3.93
C LEU A 333 -12.80 9.59 -3.53
N PRO A 334 -12.65 10.61 -4.41
CA PRO A 334 -12.09 11.92 -4.00
C PRO A 334 -12.82 12.57 -2.83
N ASP A 335 -14.16 12.58 -2.88
CA ASP A 335 -14.98 13.17 -1.82
C ASP A 335 -14.86 12.37 -0.51
N LEU A 336 -14.83 11.04 -0.59
CA LEU A 336 -14.60 10.19 0.58
C LEU A 336 -13.28 10.53 1.26
N LEU A 337 -12.17 10.61 0.50
CA LEU A 337 -10.84 10.93 1.05
C LEU A 337 -10.80 12.28 1.75
N THR A 338 -11.61 13.25 1.32
CA THR A 338 -11.78 14.55 2.00
C THR A 338 -12.51 14.42 3.34
N VAL A 339 -13.45 13.47 3.43
CA VAL A 339 -14.26 13.27 4.66
C VAL A 339 -13.49 12.52 5.75
N ILE A 340 -12.60 11.60 5.37
CA ILE A 340 -11.90 10.71 6.30
C ILE A 340 -10.44 11.13 6.61
N GLY A 341 -9.88 12.09 5.84
CA GLY A 341 -8.48 12.57 5.89
C GLY A 341 -8.15 13.67 6.88
#